data_99aa3850b77a23d2423adeea57a9937a
#
_entry.id   99aa3850b77a23d2423adeea57a9937a
#
_cell.length_a   1.000
_cell.length_b   1.000
_cell.length_c   1.000
_cell.angle_alpha   90.00
_cell.angle_beta   90.00
_cell.angle_gamma   90.00
#
_symmetry.space_group_name_H-M   'P 1'
#
loop_
_entity.id
_entity.type
_entity.pdbx_description
1 polymer ?
#
loop_
_entity_poly.entity_id
_entity_poly.type
_entity_poly.pdbx_seq_one_letter_code
_entity_poly.pdbx_strand_id
1 'polypeptide(L)'
;MSQAQRFDNYINGQWVAGADYCVNLNPSELSDVIGEYAKADVTQVNAAIDAARAAFPAWSTSGIQARHDALDKVGSEILARREELGTLLAREEGKTLPEAIGEVTRAGNIFKFFAGECLRLSGDYVPSVRPGVNVEVTREALGVVGLITPWNFPIAIPAWKIAPALAYGNCVVIKPAELVPGCAWALAEIISRAGFPAGVFNLVMGSGRVVGDVLVNSPKVDGISFTGSVGVGRQIAVSCVSRQAKVQLEMGGKNPQIILDDADLKQAVELSVQSAFYSTGQRCTASSRLIVTAGIHDQFVAAMAERMKSIKVGHALKSGTDIGPVVSQAQLDQDLKYIDIGQSEGARLVSGGGLVTCDTEGYYLAPTLFADSEAAMRISREEIFGPVANVVRVADYEAALAMANDTEFGLSAGIATTSLKYANHFKRHTQAGMVMVNLPTAGVDYHVPFGGRKGSSYGSREQGRYAQEFYTVVKTSYIGS
;
A
#
# COMPACT_ATOMS: atom_id res chain seq x y z
N MET A 1 4.46 8.53 -36.04
CA MET A 1 4.20 8.11 -34.66
C MET A 1 2.96 8.84 -34.20
N SER A 2 1.89 8.18 -33.78
CA SER A 2 0.74 8.83 -33.17
C SER A 2 1.20 9.52 -31.89
N GLN A 3 0.79 10.77 -31.69
CA GLN A 3 1.10 11.50 -30.46
C GLN A 3 0.51 10.72 -29.29
N ALA A 4 1.27 10.45 -28.24
CA ALA A 4 0.78 9.75 -27.05
C ALA A 4 -0.38 10.55 -26.43
N GLN A 5 -1.39 9.86 -25.93
CA GLN A 5 -2.54 10.51 -25.29
C GLN A 5 -2.08 11.23 -24.02
N ARG A 6 -2.55 12.47 -23.83
CA ARG A 6 -2.27 13.29 -22.64
C ARG A 6 -3.38 13.23 -21.61
N PHE A 7 -2.98 13.19 -20.35
CA PHE A 7 -3.86 13.07 -19.21
C PHE A 7 -3.56 14.19 -18.21
N ASP A 8 -4.57 15.03 -17.97
CA ASP A 8 -4.45 16.28 -17.21
C ASP A 8 -4.68 16.07 -15.70
N ASN A 9 -4.30 17.06 -14.88
CA ASN A 9 -4.68 17.14 -13.47
C ASN A 9 -6.17 17.40 -13.32
N TYR A 10 -6.78 17.01 -12.18
CA TYR A 10 -8.17 17.34 -11.85
C TYR A 10 -8.22 18.27 -10.66
N ILE A 11 -8.59 19.52 -10.90
CA ILE A 11 -8.56 20.61 -9.89
C ILE A 11 -9.88 21.36 -9.92
N ASN A 12 -10.54 21.47 -8.77
CA ASN A 12 -11.78 22.22 -8.62
C ASN A 12 -12.88 21.85 -9.64
N GLY A 13 -13.04 20.57 -9.90
CA GLY A 13 -14.05 20.07 -10.83
C GLY A 13 -13.68 20.18 -12.31
N GLN A 14 -12.45 20.55 -12.65
CA GLN A 14 -11.98 20.76 -14.03
C GLN A 14 -10.70 19.97 -14.30
N TRP A 15 -10.57 19.50 -15.53
CA TRP A 15 -9.31 18.93 -16.05
C TRP A 15 -8.40 20.10 -16.47
N VAL A 16 -7.20 20.13 -15.89
CA VAL A 16 -6.24 21.23 -16.03
C VAL A 16 -4.91 20.69 -16.56
N ALA A 17 -4.48 21.21 -17.71
CA ALA A 17 -3.22 20.83 -18.33
C ALA A 17 -2.04 21.04 -17.36
N GLY A 18 -1.08 20.11 -17.37
CA GLY A 18 0.13 20.23 -16.55
C GLY A 18 1.07 21.33 -17.05
N ALA A 19 1.94 21.80 -16.19
CA ALA A 19 3.06 22.66 -16.60
C ALA A 19 4.06 21.89 -17.49
N ASP A 20 4.16 20.57 -17.28
CA ASP A 20 4.95 19.61 -18.04
C ASP A 20 4.26 18.25 -17.99
N TYR A 21 4.79 17.25 -18.72
CA TYR A 21 4.24 15.89 -18.76
C TYR A 21 5.36 14.86 -18.57
N CYS A 22 5.03 13.72 -17.97
CA CYS A 22 5.89 12.55 -17.92
C CYS A 22 5.30 11.39 -18.72
N VAL A 23 6.17 10.65 -19.37
CA VAL A 23 5.81 9.43 -20.11
C VAL A 23 5.64 8.29 -19.10
N ASN A 24 4.56 7.53 -19.24
CA ASN A 24 4.32 6.28 -18.53
C ASN A 24 4.59 5.11 -19.50
N LEU A 25 5.51 4.22 -19.12
CA LEU A 25 5.94 3.08 -19.94
C LEU A 25 5.48 1.77 -19.30
N ASN A 26 5.24 0.78 -20.15
CA ASN A 26 4.98 -0.58 -19.71
C ASN A 26 6.29 -1.30 -19.32
N PRO A 27 6.51 -1.68 -18.05
CA PRO A 27 7.71 -2.38 -17.63
C PRO A 27 7.84 -3.79 -18.22
N SER A 28 6.77 -4.35 -18.78
CA SER A 28 6.80 -5.61 -19.55
C SER A 28 7.23 -5.43 -21.00
N GLU A 29 7.08 -4.22 -21.56
CA GLU A 29 7.40 -3.91 -22.96
C GLU A 29 7.77 -2.42 -23.08
N LEU A 30 9.06 -2.09 -23.03
CA LEU A 30 9.53 -0.71 -22.95
C LEU A 30 9.17 0.14 -24.17
N SER A 31 8.80 -0.47 -25.29
CA SER A 31 8.27 0.21 -26.47
C SER A 31 6.79 0.61 -26.36
N ASP A 32 6.05 0.05 -25.39
CA ASP A 32 4.65 0.36 -25.15
C ASP A 32 4.49 1.60 -24.27
N VAL A 33 4.18 2.74 -24.91
CA VAL A 33 3.87 3.99 -24.21
C VAL A 33 2.40 4.00 -23.82
N ILE A 34 2.11 4.02 -22.52
CA ILE A 34 0.75 4.04 -21.97
C ILE A 34 0.12 5.41 -22.15
N GLY A 35 0.89 6.49 -21.93
CA GLY A 35 0.44 7.86 -22.10
C GLY A 35 1.42 8.87 -21.53
N GLU A 36 1.07 10.15 -21.68
CA GLU A 36 1.75 11.30 -21.09
C GLU A 36 0.88 11.91 -19.97
N TYR A 37 1.38 11.98 -18.76
CA TYR A 37 0.64 12.45 -17.59
C TYR A 37 1.17 13.78 -17.10
N ALA A 38 0.26 14.69 -16.75
CA ALA A 38 0.55 16.05 -16.33
C ALA A 38 1.47 16.08 -15.10
N LYS A 39 2.39 17.04 -15.08
CA LYS A 39 3.14 17.43 -13.89
C LYS A 39 2.63 18.80 -13.41
N ALA A 40 2.04 18.82 -12.21
CA ALA A 40 1.60 20.06 -11.59
C ALA A 40 2.79 20.88 -11.10
N ASP A 41 2.69 22.19 -11.23
CA ASP A 41 3.57 23.14 -10.58
C ASP A 41 3.04 23.56 -9.20
N VAL A 42 3.81 24.41 -8.49
CA VAL A 42 3.46 24.95 -7.18
C VAL A 42 2.12 25.72 -7.21
N THR A 43 1.84 26.42 -8.30
CA THR A 43 0.62 27.23 -8.46
C THR A 43 -0.61 26.30 -8.54
N GLN A 44 -0.52 25.25 -9.32
CA GLN A 44 -1.59 24.25 -9.48
C GLN A 44 -1.87 23.49 -8.19
N VAL A 45 -0.83 23.12 -7.44
CA VAL A 45 -0.99 22.45 -6.13
C VAL A 45 -1.69 23.38 -5.13
N ASN A 46 -1.28 24.64 -5.06
CA ASN A 46 -1.94 25.62 -4.19
C ASN A 46 -3.39 25.87 -4.61
N ALA A 47 -3.69 25.94 -5.92
CA ALA A 47 -5.06 26.06 -6.42
C ALA A 47 -5.94 24.85 -6.00
N ALA A 48 -5.40 23.63 -6.04
CA ALA A 48 -6.09 22.43 -5.58
C ALA A 48 -6.37 22.48 -4.05
N ILE A 49 -5.38 22.92 -3.26
CA ILE A 49 -5.54 23.09 -1.81
C ILE A 49 -6.58 24.16 -1.48
N ASP A 50 -6.57 25.28 -2.19
CA ASP A 50 -7.52 26.38 -2.00
C ASP A 50 -8.94 25.97 -2.39
N ALA A 51 -9.09 25.21 -3.49
CA ALA A 51 -10.37 24.63 -3.88
C ALA A 51 -10.92 23.67 -2.82
N ALA A 52 -10.06 22.78 -2.29
CA ALA A 52 -10.44 21.86 -1.22
C ALA A 52 -10.86 22.61 0.06
N ARG A 53 -10.13 23.67 0.43
CA ARG A 53 -10.46 24.51 1.60
C ARG A 53 -11.79 25.25 1.42
N ALA A 54 -12.07 25.75 0.22
CA ALA A 54 -13.32 26.42 -0.08
C ALA A 54 -14.53 25.46 -0.07
N ALA A 55 -14.36 24.22 -0.54
CA ALA A 55 -15.42 23.23 -0.57
C ALA A 55 -15.72 22.59 0.80
N PHE A 56 -14.75 22.59 1.72
CA PHE A 56 -14.83 21.86 2.99
C PHE A 56 -16.04 22.22 3.86
N PRO A 57 -16.42 23.51 4.12
CA PRO A 57 -17.53 23.82 5.00
C PRO A 57 -18.86 23.19 4.56
N ALA A 58 -19.15 23.23 3.26
CA ALA A 58 -20.37 22.65 2.71
C ALA A 58 -20.32 21.12 2.66
N TRP A 59 -19.16 20.53 2.30
CA TRP A 59 -19.02 19.07 2.23
C TRP A 59 -19.05 18.43 3.61
N SER A 60 -18.37 19.00 4.60
CA SER A 60 -18.31 18.44 5.97
C SER A 60 -19.67 18.34 6.65
N THR A 61 -20.61 19.21 6.27
CA THR A 61 -21.98 19.24 6.78
C THR A 61 -23.03 18.64 5.84
N SER A 62 -22.59 18.09 4.70
CA SER A 62 -23.46 17.45 3.70
C SER A 62 -24.20 16.23 4.29
N GLY A 63 -25.36 15.92 3.72
CA GLY A 63 -26.15 14.75 4.13
C GLY A 63 -25.38 13.44 3.92
N ILE A 64 -25.44 12.56 4.92
CA ILE A 64 -24.75 11.25 4.89
C ILE A 64 -25.22 10.38 3.72
N GLN A 65 -26.48 10.49 3.29
CA GLN A 65 -27.00 9.75 2.13
C GLN A 65 -26.31 10.21 0.83
N ALA A 66 -26.10 11.50 0.63
CA ALA A 66 -25.43 12.02 -0.55
C ALA A 66 -23.98 11.52 -0.66
N ARG A 67 -23.26 11.42 0.48
CA ARG A 67 -21.93 10.85 0.53
C ARG A 67 -21.94 9.35 0.20
N HIS A 68 -22.91 8.62 0.81
CA HIS A 68 -23.11 7.21 0.52
C HIS A 68 -23.32 6.98 -0.97
N ASP A 69 -24.27 7.67 -1.58
CA ASP A 69 -24.64 7.45 -2.98
C ASP A 69 -23.49 7.75 -3.95
N ALA A 70 -22.73 8.82 -3.68
CA ALA A 70 -21.57 9.18 -4.49
C ALA A 70 -20.47 8.11 -4.38
N LEU A 71 -20.13 7.64 -3.18
CA LEU A 71 -19.13 6.60 -2.97
C LEU A 71 -19.57 5.24 -3.52
N ASP A 72 -20.86 4.89 -3.36
CA ASP A 72 -21.43 3.66 -3.90
C ASP A 72 -21.37 3.62 -5.43
N LYS A 73 -21.64 4.76 -6.07
CA LYS A 73 -21.51 4.93 -7.52
C LYS A 73 -20.06 4.73 -7.98
N VAL A 74 -19.08 5.31 -7.29
CA VAL A 74 -17.66 5.09 -7.59
C VAL A 74 -17.31 3.61 -7.48
N GLY A 75 -17.66 2.96 -6.38
CA GLY A 75 -17.38 1.53 -6.17
C GLY A 75 -18.04 0.65 -7.24
N SER A 76 -19.28 0.95 -7.62
CA SER A 76 -20.02 0.23 -8.66
C SER A 76 -19.34 0.34 -10.03
N GLU A 77 -18.86 1.53 -10.40
CA GLU A 77 -18.22 1.77 -11.67
C GLU A 77 -16.82 1.12 -11.74
N ILE A 78 -16.03 1.18 -10.65
CA ILE A 78 -14.74 0.47 -10.57
C ILE A 78 -14.95 -1.03 -10.79
N LEU A 79 -15.96 -1.64 -10.14
CA LEU A 79 -16.26 -3.06 -10.28
C LEU A 79 -16.74 -3.41 -11.68
N ALA A 80 -17.54 -2.56 -12.30
CA ALA A 80 -18.00 -2.75 -13.68
C ALA A 80 -16.86 -2.69 -14.71
N ARG A 81 -15.84 -1.87 -14.47
CA ARG A 81 -14.67 -1.67 -15.35
C ARG A 81 -13.43 -2.44 -14.89
N ARG A 82 -13.57 -3.44 -14.03
CA ARG A 82 -12.40 -4.10 -13.39
C ARG A 82 -11.42 -4.73 -14.37
N GLU A 83 -11.89 -5.26 -15.50
CA GLU A 83 -11.03 -5.86 -16.54
C GLU A 83 -10.22 -4.78 -17.28
N GLU A 84 -10.86 -3.66 -17.62
CA GLU A 84 -10.23 -2.52 -18.27
C GLU A 84 -9.16 -1.89 -17.36
N LEU A 85 -9.55 -1.57 -16.12
CA LEU A 85 -8.66 -0.98 -15.13
C LEU A 85 -7.54 -1.94 -14.69
N GLY A 86 -7.83 -3.25 -14.61
CA GLY A 86 -6.85 -4.29 -14.37
C GLY A 86 -5.82 -4.39 -15.49
N THR A 87 -6.26 -4.25 -16.74
CA THR A 87 -5.34 -4.20 -17.89
C THR A 87 -4.43 -2.98 -17.85
N LEU A 88 -4.98 -1.80 -17.51
CA LEU A 88 -4.18 -0.59 -17.33
C LEU A 88 -3.15 -0.78 -16.22
N LEU A 89 -3.57 -1.32 -15.07
CA LEU A 89 -2.69 -1.54 -13.92
C LEU A 89 -1.57 -2.53 -14.25
N ALA A 90 -1.88 -3.65 -14.91
CA ALA A 90 -0.87 -4.63 -15.33
C ALA A 90 0.14 -4.02 -16.33
N ARG A 91 -0.31 -3.10 -17.20
CA ARG A 91 0.58 -2.38 -18.12
C ARG A 91 1.49 -1.39 -17.42
N GLU A 92 1.01 -0.61 -16.44
CA GLU A 92 1.83 0.46 -15.86
C GLU A 92 2.70 0.03 -14.68
N GLU A 93 2.30 -1.03 -13.94
CA GLU A 93 3.05 -1.47 -12.75
C GLU A 93 3.77 -2.81 -12.97
N GLY A 94 3.26 -3.64 -13.87
CA GLY A 94 3.89 -4.90 -14.24
C GLY A 94 3.41 -6.14 -13.48
N LYS A 95 2.51 -6.03 -12.49
CA LYS A 95 1.91 -7.22 -11.88
C LYS A 95 1.02 -7.97 -12.86
N THR A 96 0.87 -9.27 -12.66
CA THR A 96 0.09 -10.10 -13.56
C THR A 96 -1.37 -9.64 -13.66
N LEU A 97 -2.00 -9.85 -14.82
CA LEU A 97 -3.39 -9.44 -15.04
C LEU A 97 -4.36 -9.97 -13.97
N PRO A 98 -4.29 -11.23 -13.50
CA PRO A 98 -5.14 -11.70 -12.40
C PRO A 98 -4.94 -10.93 -11.09
N GLU A 99 -3.68 -10.61 -10.72
CA GLU A 99 -3.37 -9.80 -9.54
C GLU A 99 -3.89 -8.37 -9.70
N ALA A 100 -3.75 -7.79 -10.89
CA ALA A 100 -4.22 -6.44 -11.20
C ALA A 100 -5.76 -6.34 -11.12
N ILE A 101 -6.50 -7.30 -11.69
CA ILE A 101 -7.98 -7.38 -11.58
C ILE A 101 -8.40 -7.57 -10.12
N GLY A 102 -7.66 -8.37 -9.36
CA GLY A 102 -7.87 -8.56 -7.92
C GLY A 102 -7.72 -7.25 -7.14
N GLU A 103 -6.71 -6.45 -7.46
CA GLU A 103 -6.48 -5.15 -6.84
C GLU A 103 -7.60 -4.16 -7.17
N VAL A 104 -8.01 -4.06 -8.43
CA VAL A 104 -9.12 -3.20 -8.86
C VAL A 104 -10.42 -3.61 -8.18
N THR A 105 -10.70 -4.91 -8.10
CA THR A 105 -11.87 -5.44 -7.38
C THR A 105 -11.85 -5.03 -5.90
N ARG A 106 -10.67 -5.08 -5.26
CA ARG A 106 -10.49 -4.60 -3.89
C ARG A 106 -10.78 -3.10 -3.78
N ALA A 107 -10.30 -2.28 -4.70
CA ALA A 107 -10.55 -0.83 -4.71
C ALA A 107 -12.05 -0.52 -4.80
N GLY A 108 -12.79 -1.20 -5.69
CA GLY A 108 -14.24 -1.06 -5.78
C GLY A 108 -14.96 -1.44 -4.47
N ASN A 109 -14.58 -2.57 -3.86
CA ASN A 109 -15.14 -3.03 -2.60
C ASN A 109 -14.82 -2.08 -1.43
N ILE A 110 -13.67 -1.41 -1.42
CA ILE A 110 -13.32 -0.38 -0.44
C ILE A 110 -14.30 0.80 -0.53
N PHE A 111 -14.58 1.32 -1.72
CA PHE A 111 -15.57 2.39 -1.89
C PHE A 111 -16.96 1.95 -1.43
N LYS A 112 -17.40 0.72 -1.75
CA LYS A 112 -18.67 0.14 -1.26
C LYS A 112 -18.71 0.05 0.28
N PHE A 113 -17.62 -0.40 0.90
CA PHE A 113 -17.51 -0.47 2.35
C PHE A 113 -17.67 0.91 3.00
N PHE A 114 -16.92 1.91 2.51
CA PHE A 114 -16.98 3.26 3.08
C PHE A 114 -18.26 4.02 2.71
N ALA A 115 -18.92 3.71 1.62
CA ALA A 115 -20.30 4.15 1.39
C ALA A 115 -21.20 3.72 2.54
N GLY A 116 -21.13 2.45 2.95
CA GLY A 116 -21.85 1.96 4.12
C GLY A 116 -21.41 2.61 5.45
N GLU A 117 -20.13 2.95 5.61
CA GLU A 117 -19.62 3.60 6.82
C GLU A 117 -20.11 5.06 6.96
N CYS A 118 -20.50 5.75 5.88
CA CYS A 118 -21.19 7.04 5.97
C CYS A 118 -22.42 6.98 6.89
N LEU A 119 -23.13 5.86 6.85
CA LEU A 119 -24.37 5.66 7.60
C LEU A 119 -24.13 5.12 9.03
N ARG A 120 -22.90 4.76 9.37
CA ARG A 120 -22.52 4.13 10.64
C ARG A 120 -21.57 4.98 11.51
N LEU A 121 -21.27 6.21 11.11
CA LEU A 121 -20.47 7.11 11.94
C LEU A 121 -21.28 7.50 13.17
N SER A 122 -20.93 6.91 14.31
CA SER A 122 -21.61 7.13 15.59
C SER A 122 -20.83 8.05 16.51
N GLY A 123 -21.55 8.61 17.48
CA GLY A 123 -21.01 9.26 18.65
C GLY A 123 -21.58 8.62 19.92
N ASP A 124 -21.24 9.19 21.06
CA ASP A 124 -21.72 8.71 22.36
C ASP A 124 -22.62 9.79 23.00
N TYR A 125 -23.67 9.31 23.68
CA TYR A 125 -24.47 10.12 24.59
C TYR A 125 -24.27 9.57 26.00
N VAL A 126 -23.67 10.37 26.88
CA VAL A 126 -23.27 9.92 28.23
C VAL A 126 -23.88 10.84 29.28
N PRO A 127 -24.39 10.31 30.40
CA PRO A 127 -24.83 11.14 31.53
C PRO A 127 -23.61 11.86 32.15
N SER A 128 -23.80 13.14 32.49
CA SER A 128 -22.81 13.90 33.25
C SER A 128 -22.79 13.49 34.71
N VAL A 129 -21.62 13.62 35.35
CA VAL A 129 -21.49 13.56 36.82
C VAL A 129 -22.16 14.76 37.52
N ARG A 130 -22.56 15.80 36.77
CA ARG A 130 -23.25 17.00 37.25
C ARG A 130 -24.74 16.85 37.00
N PRO A 131 -25.61 17.02 38.03
CA PRO A 131 -27.05 17.02 37.84
C PRO A 131 -27.54 18.05 36.81
N GLY A 132 -28.49 17.69 35.95
CA GLY A 132 -29.07 18.57 34.96
C GLY A 132 -28.15 18.84 33.73
N VAL A 133 -27.09 18.08 33.56
CA VAL A 133 -26.18 18.23 32.41
C VAL A 133 -26.13 16.94 31.61
N ASN A 134 -26.25 17.06 30.28
CA ASN A 134 -26.05 15.98 29.33
C ASN A 134 -24.71 16.16 28.62
N VAL A 135 -24.10 15.07 28.17
CA VAL A 135 -22.84 15.07 27.43
C VAL A 135 -23.03 14.33 26.12
N GLU A 136 -22.70 15.01 25.03
CA GLU A 136 -22.63 14.43 23.69
C GLU A 136 -21.18 14.41 23.21
N VAL A 137 -20.74 13.25 22.70
CA VAL A 137 -19.45 13.09 22.04
C VAL A 137 -19.70 12.82 20.57
N THR A 138 -19.25 13.72 19.71
CA THR A 138 -19.44 13.61 18.25
C THR A 138 -18.10 13.48 17.54
N ARG A 139 -18.14 12.90 16.34
CA ARG A 139 -17.01 12.88 15.41
C ARG A 139 -17.28 13.85 14.27
N GLU A 140 -16.33 14.74 14.04
CA GLU A 140 -16.38 15.74 12.96
C GLU A 140 -15.26 15.47 11.95
N ALA A 141 -15.44 15.91 10.70
CA ALA A 141 -14.40 15.80 9.68
C ALA A 141 -13.12 16.53 10.11
N LEU A 142 -11.97 15.97 9.80
CA LEU A 142 -10.67 16.57 10.11
C LEU A 142 -10.45 17.88 9.33
N GLY A 143 -10.79 17.93 8.04
CA GLY A 143 -10.57 19.09 7.21
C GLY A 143 -10.14 18.77 5.78
N VAL A 144 -9.11 19.46 5.29
CA VAL A 144 -8.44 19.17 4.02
C VAL A 144 -7.33 18.14 4.28
N VAL A 145 -7.36 17.05 3.56
CA VAL A 145 -6.40 15.95 3.71
C VAL A 145 -5.54 15.80 2.46
N GLY A 146 -4.24 15.89 2.63
CA GLY A 146 -3.26 15.53 1.62
C GLY A 146 -2.99 14.02 1.61
N LEU A 147 -3.16 13.39 0.46
CA LEU A 147 -2.91 11.96 0.28
C LEU A 147 -1.70 11.76 -0.64
N ILE A 148 -0.70 11.00 -0.19
CA ILE A 148 0.49 10.69 -0.97
C ILE A 148 0.63 9.19 -1.05
N THR A 149 0.57 8.62 -2.27
CA THR A 149 0.48 7.17 -2.48
C THR A 149 1.66 6.61 -3.27
N PRO A 150 2.05 5.35 -3.03
CA PRO A 150 3.13 4.67 -3.71
C PRO A 150 2.71 4.09 -5.05
N TRP A 151 3.65 3.45 -5.73
CA TRP A 151 3.48 2.88 -7.05
C TRP A 151 3.03 1.40 -7.06
N ASN A 152 3.23 0.66 -5.96
CA ASN A 152 3.05 -0.80 -5.95
C ASN A 152 1.59 -1.30 -5.85
N PHE A 153 0.68 -0.45 -5.38
CA PHE A 153 -0.78 -0.68 -5.42
C PHE A 153 -1.48 0.60 -5.86
N PRO A 154 -1.37 0.95 -7.16
CA PRO A 154 -1.68 2.30 -7.67
C PRO A 154 -3.17 2.64 -7.72
N ILE A 155 -4.07 1.66 -7.50
CA ILE A 155 -5.51 1.92 -7.38
C ILE A 155 -6.05 1.58 -5.98
N ALA A 156 -5.58 0.51 -5.35
CA ALA A 156 -6.09 0.11 -4.04
C ALA A 156 -5.65 1.07 -2.92
N ILE A 157 -4.38 1.51 -2.90
CA ILE A 157 -3.90 2.44 -1.87
C ILE A 157 -4.56 3.83 -2.02
N PRO A 158 -4.66 4.44 -3.20
CA PRO A 158 -5.52 5.61 -3.38
C PRO A 158 -6.95 5.38 -2.90
N ALA A 159 -7.60 4.27 -3.27
CA ALA A 159 -8.97 3.97 -2.88
C ALA A 159 -9.17 3.93 -1.36
N TRP A 160 -8.29 3.24 -0.61
CA TRP A 160 -8.47 3.12 0.84
C TRP A 160 -8.12 4.39 1.64
N LYS A 161 -7.51 5.40 0.97
CA LYS A 161 -7.30 6.74 1.54
C LYS A 161 -8.41 7.71 1.14
N ILE A 162 -8.79 7.72 -0.14
CA ILE A 162 -9.82 8.62 -0.68
C ILE A 162 -11.21 8.27 -0.09
N ALA A 163 -11.59 6.99 -0.11
CA ALA A 163 -12.92 6.59 0.28
C ALA A 163 -13.26 6.98 1.74
N PRO A 164 -12.45 6.66 2.77
CA PRO A 164 -12.74 7.12 4.14
C PRO A 164 -12.65 8.64 4.28
N ALA A 165 -11.71 9.31 3.61
CA ALA A 165 -11.63 10.77 3.66
C ALA A 165 -12.96 11.40 3.24
N LEU A 166 -13.47 11.02 2.08
CA LEU A 166 -14.74 11.54 1.54
C LEU A 166 -15.96 11.09 2.36
N ALA A 167 -15.97 9.84 2.83
CA ALA A 167 -17.06 9.29 3.66
C ALA A 167 -17.29 10.11 4.93
N TYR A 168 -16.21 10.51 5.58
CA TYR A 168 -16.26 11.26 6.83
C TYR A 168 -16.29 12.78 6.63
N GLY A 169 -16.47 13.25 5.38
CA GLY A 169 -16.72 14.67 5.08
C GLY A 169 -15.47 15.52 4.90
N ASN A 170 -14.30 14.91 4.68
CA ASN A 170 -13.07 15.64 4.37
C ASN A 170 -13.01 15.98 2.88
N CYS A 171 -12.24 17.03 2.54
CA CYS A 171 -11.84 17.31 1.18
C CYS A 171 -10.43 16.80 0.92
N VAL A 172 -10.17 16.33 -0.31
CA VAL A 172 -8.97 15.57 -0.67
C VAL A 172 -8.16 16.29 -1.74
N VAL A 173 -6.84 16.33 -1.51
CA VAL A 173 -5.84 16.62 -2.55
C VAL A 173 -4.89 15.38 -2.60
N ILE A 174 -4.93 14.62 -3.68
CA ILE A 174 -4.11 13.42 -3.83
C ILE A 174 -2.95 13.64 -4.79
N LYS A 175 -1.77 13.16 -4.39
CA LYS A 175 -0.56 13.01 -5.20
C LYS A 175 -0.22 11.52 -5.35
N PRO A 176 -0.48 10.90 -6.50
CA PRO A 176 -0.05 9.52 -6.78
C PRO A 176 1.45 9.43 -7.07
N ALA A 177 1.97 8.21 -7.14
CA ALA A 177 3.34 7.99 -7.60
C ALA A 177 3.52 8.43 -9.06
N GLU A 178 4.67 9.03 -9.35
CA GLU A 178 5.00 9.52 -10.69
C GLU A 178 5.25 8.39 -11.70
N LEU A 179 5.66 7.20 -11.21
CA LEU A 179 5.93 6.02 -12.04
C LEU A 179 4.67 5.40 -12.65
N VAL A 180 3.53 5.47 -11.94
CA VAL A 180 2.29 4.76 -12.28
C VAL A 180 1.07 5.68 -12.05
N PRO A 181 0.96 6.78 -12.80
CA PRO A 181 -0.10 7.76 -12.59
C PRO A 181 -1.46 7.35 -13.18
N GLY A 182 -1.48 6.40 -14.12
CA GLY A 182 -2.65 6.06 -14.92
C GLY A 182 -3.82 5.52 -14.10
N CYS A 183 -3.58 4.61 -13.16
CA CYS A 183 -4.62 4.08 -12.28
C CYS A 183 -5.25 5.16 -11.40
N ALA A 184 -4.44 6.07 -10.84
CA ALA A 184 -4.94 7.17 -10.04
C ALA A 184 -5.72 8.19 -10.89
N TRP A 185 -5.27 8.43 -12.13
CA TRP A 185 -6.01 9.26 -13.08
C TRP A 185 -7.36 8.64 -13.45
N ALA A 186 -7.40 7.33 -13.75
CA ALA A 186 -8.64 6.63 -14.06
C ALA A 186 -9.62 6.63 -12.88
N LEU A 187 -9.10 6.50 -11.65
CA LEU A 187 -9.90 6.64 -10.44
C LEU A 187 -10.47 8.08 -10.30
N ALA A 188 -9.67 9.11 -10.57
CA ALA A 188 -10.13 10.50 -10.58
C ALA A 188 -11.20 10.74 -11.65
N GLU A 189 -11.06 10.12 -12.83
CA GLU A 189 -12.02 10.19 -13.92
C GLU A 189 -13.38 9.60 -13.49
N ILE A 190 -13.41 8.48 -12.78
CA ILE A 190 -14.62 7.90 -12.20
C ILE A 190 -15.23 8.83 -11.14
N ILE A 191 -14.39 9.34 -10.21
CA ILE A 191 -14.84 10.24 -9.15
C ILE A 191 -15.44 11.54 -9.73
N SER A 192 -14.87 12.08 -10.81
CA SER A 192 -15.29 13.35 -11.42
C SER A 192 -16.75 13.38 -11.86
N ARG A 193 -17.35 12.21 -12.14
CA ARG A 193 -18.76 12.09 -12.55
C ARG A 193 -19.65 11.33 -11.54
N ALA A 194 -19.14 11.09 -10.35
CA ALA A 194 -19.90 10.41 -9.29
C ALA A 194 -20.86 11.35 -8.54
N GLY A 195 -20.74 12.67 -8.71
CA GLY A 195 -21.62 13.66 -8.08
C GLY A 195 -21.00 14.41 -6.90
N PHE A 196 -19.69 14.31 -6.70
CA PHE A 196 -18.98 15.15 -5.72
C PHE A 196 -18.95 16.60 -6.17
N PRO A 197 -19.19 17.59 -5.27
CA PRO A 197 -19.05 19.01 -5.59
C PRO A 197 -17.61 19.36 -6.01
N ALA A 198 -17.46 20.41 -6.83
CA ALA A 198 -16.15 20.94 -7.21
C ALA A 198 -15.30 21.25 -5.96
N GLY A 199 -14.00 20.93 -6.01
CA GLY A 199 -13.06 21.12 -4.91
C GLY A 199 -13.05 20.02 -3.84
N VAL A 200 -14.09 19.20 -3.71
CA VAL A 200 -14.12 18.09 -2.72
C VAL A 200 -13.03 17.06 -2.98
N PHE A 201 -12.75 16.76 -4.23
CA PHE A 201 -11.68 15.88 -4.66
C PHE A 201 -10.81 16.57 -5.72
N ASN A 202 -9.48 16.50 -5.53
CA ASN A 202 -8.50 17.05 -6.45
C ASN A 202 -7.35 16.05 -6.66
N LEU A 203 -6.93 15.87 -7.92
CA LEU A 203 -5.77 15.08 -8.32
C LEU A 203 -4.68 16.03 -8.84
N VAL A 204 -3.51 15.99 -8.22
CA VAL A 204 -2.31 16.71 -8.66
C VAL A 204 -1.17 15.71 -8.85
N MET A 205 -0.84 15.43 -10.10
CA MET A 205 0.24 14.51 -10.48
C MET A 205 1.58 15.26 -10.55
N GLY A 206 2.67 14.56 -10.37
CA GLY A 206 4.02 15.11 -10.43
C GLY A 206 4.93 14.65 -9.30
N SER A 207 6.13 15.24 -9.25
CA SER A 207 7.18 14.79 -8.36
C SER A 207 6.91 15.02 -6.88
N GLY A 208 7.49 14.15 -6.03
CA GLY A 208 7.44 14.35 -4.58
C GLY A 208 8.08 15.65 -4.13
N ARG A 209 9.13 16.11 -4.84
CA ARG A 209 9.85 17.35 -4.52
C ARG A 209 9.01 18.60 -4.74
N VAL A 210 8.12 18.63 -5.74
CA VAL A 210 7.29 19.81 -6.03
C VAL A 210 5.94 19.63 -5.38
N VAL A 211 5.16 18.64 -5.81
CA VAL A 211 3.77 18.45 -5.35
C VAL A 211 3.71 17.98 -3.90
N GLY A 212 4.55 17.00 -3.54
CA GLY A 212 4.59 16.47 -2.18
C GLY A 212 5.02 17.49 -1.15
N ASP A 213 6.06 18.27 -1.45
CA ASP A 213 6.60 19.28 -0.53
C ASP A 213 5.56 20.40 -0.25
N VAL A 214 4.91 20.93 -1.29
CA VAL A 214 3.84 21.95 -1.12
C VAL A 214 2.69 21.40 -0.29
N LEU A 215 2.26 20.16 -0.56
CA LEU A 215 1.15 19.52 0.14
C LEU A 215 1.45 19.32 1.63
N VAL A 216 2.66 18.83 1.95
CA VAL A 216 3.10 18.54 3.31
C VAL A 216 3.29 19.81 4.15
N ASN A 217 3.80 20.88 3.54
CA ASN A 217 4.14 22.11 4.26
C ASN A 217 3.03 23.17 4.26
N SER A 218 1.93 22.96 3.52
CA SER A 218 0.82 23.93 3.47
C SER A 218 0.07 24.00 4.79
N PRO A 219 -0.09 25.21 5.39
CA PRO A 219 -0.88 25.39 6.61
C PRO A 219 -2.40 25.20 6.38
N LYS A 220 -2.83 25.12 5.12
CA LYS A 220 -4.23 24.89 4.74
C LYS A 220 -4.59 23.39 4.65
N VAL A 221 -3.64 22.47 4.88
CA VAL A 221 -3.83 21.02 4.90
C VAL A 221 -3.81 20.54 6.34
N ASP A 222 -4.91 20.02 6.85
CA ASP A 222 -5.10 19.64 8.24
C ASP A 222 -4.47 18.26 8.58
N GLY A 223 -4.29 17.42 7.59
CA GLY A 223 -3.66 16.12 7.78
C GLY A 223 -3.03 15.54 6.52
N ILE A 224 -1.99 14.72 6.71
CA ILE A 224 -1.29 13.98 5.65
C ILE A 224 -1.41 12.49 5.92
N SER A 225 -1.94 11.74 4.94
CA SER A 225 -1.84 10.28 4.90
C SER A 225 -0.85 9.88 3.80
N PHE A 226 0.23 9.24 4.22
CA PHE A 226 1.34 8.85 3.36
C PHE A 226 1.54 7.34 3.38
N THR A 227 1.81 6.76 2.21
CA THR A 227 2.36 5.41 2.10
C THR A 227 3.59 5.46 1.19
N GLY A 228 4.72 4.90 1.67
CA GLY A 228 5.98 4.89 0.92
C GLY A 228 7.20 4.54 1.78
N SER A 229 8.38 5.07 1.44
CA SER A 229 9.62 4.74 2.15
C SER A 229 9.70 5.34 3.56
N VAL A 230 10.39 4.64 4.46
CA VAL A 230 10.62 5.08 5.86
C VAL A 230 11.28 6.45 5.94
N GLY A 231 12.29 6.70 5.10
CA GLY A 231 13.02 7.98 5.11
C GLY A 231 12.11 9.17 4.80
N VAL A 232 11.28 9.06 3.76
CA VAL A 232 10.32 10.10 3.38
C VAL A 232 9.22 10.24 4.45
N GLY A 233 8.69 9.13 4.96
CA GLY A 233 7.66 9.17 6.01
C GLY A 233 8.13 9.88 7.27
N ARG A 234 9.37 9.65 7.72
CA ARG A 234 9.96 10.38 8.86
C ARG A 234 10.05 11.89 8.61
N GLN A 235 10.45 12.32 7.42
CA GLN A 235 10.49 13.75 7.06
C GLN A 235 9.08 14.37 7.09
N ILE A 236 8.09 13.69 6.52
CA ILE A 236 6.68 14.11 6.55
C ILE A 236 6.17 14.23 7.99
N ALA A 237 6.49 13.25 8.86
CA ALA A 237 6.10 13.31 10.26
C ALA A 237 6.64 14.57 10.96
N VAL A 238 7.93 14.89 10.78
CA VAL A 238 8.56 16.09 11.35
C VAL A 238 7.86 17.35 10.85
N SER A 239 7.61 17.48 9.55
CA SER A 239 6.93 18.63 8.98
C SER A 239 5.49 18.78 9.50
N CYS A 240 4.74 17.67 9.59
CA CYS A 240 3.37 17.70 10.09
C CYS A 240 3.29 18.09 11.57
N VAL A 241 4.14 17.49 12.41
CA VAL A 241 4.17 17.77 13.85
C VAL A 241 4.55 19.25 14.11
N SER A 242 5.50 19.79 13.37
CA SER A 242 5.94 21.20 13.55
C SER A 242 4.83 22.23 13.30
N ARG A 243 3.82 21.89 12.48
CA ARG A 243 2.65 22.75 12.18
C ARG A 243 1.33 22.23 12.77
N GLN A 244 1.41 21.23 13.65
CA GLN A 244 0.25 20.63 14.34
C GLN A 244 -0.77 19.95 13.39
N ALA A 245 -0.33 19.52 12.21
CA ALA A 245 -1.16 18.72 11.32
C ALA A 245 -1.19 17.26 11.74
N LYS A 246 -2.33 16.61 11.55
CA LYS A 246 -2.47 15.18 11.79
C LYS A 246 -1.67 14.38 10.75
N VAL A 247 -1.03 13.30 11.16
CA VAL A 247 -0.22 12.48 10.26
C VAL A 247 -0.50 11.00 10.44
N GLN A 248 -0.58 10.28 9.34
CA GLN A 248 -0.69 8.84 9.27
C GLN A 248 0.30 8.33 8.24
N LEU A 249 1.16 7.40 8.63
CA LEU A 249 2.22 6.86 7.79
C LEU A 249 2.15 5.34 7.77
N GLU A 250 2.13 4.79 6.56
CA GLU A 250 2.38 3.38 6.29
C GLU A 250 3.65 3.26 5.44
N MET A 251 4.60 2.50 5.93
CA MET A 251 5.95 2.44 5.39
C MET A 251 6.37 0.99 5.15
N GLY A 252 7.63 0.81 4.78
CA GLY A 252 8.19 -0.48 4.44
C GLY A 252 8.25 -1.48 5.59
N GLY A 253 8.73 -2.67 5.27
CA GLY A 253 8.87 -3.78 6.19
C GLY A 253 10.01 -4.72 5.83
N LYS A 254 10.41 -5.54 6.79
CA LYS A 254 11.27 -6.72 6.59
C LYS A 254 10.58 -7.91 7.25
N ASN A 255 9.47 -8.30 6.64
CA ASN A 255 8.53 -9.23 7.27
C ASN A 255 9.11 -10.63 7.37
N PRO A 256 9.05 -11.26 8.56
CA PRO A 256 9.45 -12.64 8.73
C PRO A 256 8.32 -13.62 8.39
N GLN A 257 8.70 -14.77 7.83
CA GLN A 257 7.90 -15.98 7.76
C GLN A 257 8.64 -17.07 8.53
N ILE A 258 8.09 -17.52 9.65
CA ILE A 258 8.64 -18.61 10.44
C ILE A 258 8.13 -19.93 9.90
N ILE A 259 9.01 -20.93 9.76
CA ILE A 259 8.68 -22.31 9.39
C ILE A 259 9.21 -23.23 10.50
N LEU A 260 8.32 -23.89 11.23
CA LEU A 260 8.68 -24.80 12.31
C LEU A 260 8.80 -26.26 11.83
N ASP A 261 9.49 -27.08 12.62
CA ASP A 261 9.71 -28.50 12.31
C ASP A 261 8.43 -29.32 12.14
N ASP A 262 7.34 -28.87 12.79
CA ASP A 262 6.02 -29.50 12.71
C ASP A 262 5.16 -28.98 11.56
N ALA A 263 5.65 -28.06 10.73
CA ALA A 263 4.90 -27.49 9.62
C ALA A 263 4.64 -28.55 8.51
N ASP A 264 3.47 -28.46 7.87
CA ASP A 264 3.26 -29.12 6.59
C ASP A 264 4.22 -28.52 5.56
N LEU A 265 5.22 -29.27 5.13
CA LEU A 265 6.28 -28.79 4.24
C LEU A 265 5.72 -28.24 2.92
N LYS A 266 4.75 -28.94 2.31
CA LYS A 266 4.17 -28.50 1.03
C LYS A 266 3.44 -27.18 1.17
N GLN A 267 2.63 -27.03 2.22
CA GLN A 267 1.92 -25.80 2.51
C GLN A 267 2.91 -24.67 2.85
N ALA A 268 3.93 -24.96 3.69
CA ALA A 268 4.94 -23.97 4.09
C ALA A 268 5.73 -23.42 2.89
N VAL A 269 6.08 -24.28 1.92
CA VAL A 269 6.73 -23.87 0.67
C VAL A 269 5.81 -22.98 -0.16
N GLU A 270 4.56 -23.40 -0.38
CA GLU A 270 3.64 -22.62 -1.23
C GLU A 270 3.32 -21.25 -0.64
N LEU A 271 3.01 -21.16 0.65
CA LEU A 271 2.76 -19.87 1.30
C LEU A 271 4.00 -18.98 1.33
N SER A 272 5.22 -19.55 1.41
CA SER A 272 6.47 -18.78 1.36
C SER A 272 6.75 -18.24 -0.04
N VAL A 273 6.51 -19.04 -1.09
CA VAL A 273 6.61 -18.59 -2.48
C VAL A 273 5.63 -17.44 -2.76
N GLN A 274 4.37 -17.60 -2.37
CA GLN A 274 3.35 -16.56 -2.53
C GLN A 274 3.70 -15.29 -1.75
N SER A 275 4.21 -15.44 -0.52
CA SER A 275 4.59 -14.31 0.33
C SER A 275 5.81 -13.56 -0.19
N ALA A 276 6.82 -14.26 -0.72
CA ALA A 276 8.09 -13.66 -1.09
C ALA A 276 8.12 -13.14 -2.53
N PHE A 277 7.47 -13.81 -3.48
CA PHE A 277 7.74 -13.61 -4.91
C PHE A 277 6.54 -13.10 -5.73
N TYR A 278 5.29 -13.38 -5.34
CA TYR A 278 4.14 -12.89 -6.11
C TYR A 278 4.03 -11.36 -6.03
N SER A 279 3.46 -10.75 -7.06
CA SER A 279 3.58 -9.32 -7.37
C SER A 279 5.04 -8.87 -7.41
N THR A 280 5.92 -9.76 -7.89
CA THR A 280 7.36 -9.54 -8.06
C THR A 280 8.05 -9.11 -6.75
N GLY A 281 7.52 -9.58 -5.58
CA GLY A 281 7.98 -9.18 -4.26
C GLY A 281 7.75 -7.71 -3.89
N GLN A 282 7.12 -6.93 -4.74
CA GLN A 282 6.92 -5.48 -4.62
C GLN A 282 5.74 -5.12 -3.70
N ARG A 283 5.67 -5.77 -2.54
CA ARG A 283 4.63 -5.59 -1.53
C ARG A 283 5.24 -5.25 -0.18
N CYS A 284 4.70 -4.25 0.49
CA CYS A 284 5.12 -3.92 1.87
C CYS A 284 4.93 -5.09 2.84
N THR A 285 3.99 -6.01 2.53
CA THR A 285 3.72 -7.23 3.30
C THR A 285 4.47 -8.46 2.80
N ALA A 286 5.34 -8.36 1.78
CA ALA A 286 6.12 -9.50 1.30
C ALA A 286 7.05 -10.03 2.40
N SER A 287 7.12 -11.36 2.55
CA SER A 287 8.04 -12.00 3.49
C SER A 287 9.33 -12.39 2.79
N SER A 288 10.29 -11.50 2.82
CA SER A 288 11.63 -11.73 2.25
C SER A 288 12.60 -12.39 3.23
N ARG A 289 12.22 -12.60 4.49
CA ARG A 289 13.02 -13.20 5.55
C ARG A 289 12.37 -14.49 6.06
N LEU A 290 12.83 -15.65 5.56
CA LEU A 290 12.31 -16.96 5.90
C LEU A 290 13.15 -17.52 7.06
N ILE A 291 12.55 -17.65 8.24
CA ILE A 291 13.20 -18.12 9.47
C ILE A 291 12.78 -19.56 9.71
N VAL A 292 13.71 -20.50 9.58
CA VAL A 292 13.40 -21.95 9.51
C VAL A 292 14.11 -22.69 10.65
N THR A 293 13.37 -23.50 11.41
CA THR A 293 13.95 -24.33 12.47
C THR A 293 14.78 -25.48 11.91
N ALA A 294 15.77 -25.89 12.66
CA ALA A 294 16.87 -26.77 12.19
C ALA A 294 16.41 -28.13 11.66
N GLY A 295 15.32 -28.69 12.20
CA GLY A 295 14.84 -30.01 11.82
C GLY A 295 14.24 -30.10 10.42
N ILE A 296 13.60 -29.01 9.94
CA ILE A 296 12.97 -28.97 8.61
C ILE A 296 13.80 -28.15 7.59
N HIS A 297 14.83 -27.42 8.03
CA HIS A 297 15.54 -26.43 7.22
C HIS A 297 16.01 -26.96 5.86
N ASP A 298 16.76 -28.05 5.83
CA ASP A 298 17.37 -28.53 4.58
C ASP A 298 16.31 -29.06 3.60
N GLN A 299 15.27 -29.72 4.12
CA GLN A 299 14.12 -30.12 3.33
C GLN A 299 13.33 -28.93 2.77
N PHE A 300 13.14 -27.89 3.58
CA PHE A 300 12.45 -26.67 3.16
C PHE A 300 13.23 -25.95 2.06
N VAL A 301 14.54 -25.73 2.23
CA VAL A 301 15.38 -25.07 1.21
C VAL A 301 15.36 -25.83 -0.11
N ALA A 302 15.49 -27.17 -0.07
CA ALA A 302 15.43 -28.01 -1.26
C ALA A 302 14.05 -27.93 -1.95
N ALA A 303 12.98 -28.01 -1.18
CA ALA A 303 11.60 -27.92 -1.70
C ALA A 303 11.28 -26.53 -2.27
N MET A 304 11.76 -25.45 -1.64
CA MET A 304 11.66 -24.09 -2.18
C MET A 304 12.36 -23.95 -3.52
N ALA A 305 13.61 -24.43 -3.61
CA ALA A 305 14.39 -24.38 -4.85
C ALA A 305 13.69 -25.15 -5.99
N GLU A 306 13.12 -26.31 -5.69
CA GLU A 306 12.39 -27.10 -6.69
C GLU A 306 11.10 -26.39 -7.13
N ARG A 307 10.31 -25.85 -6.18
CA ARG A 307 9.09 -25.11 -6.49
C ARG A 307 9.37 -23.86 -7.33
N MET A 308 10.47 -23.17 -7.06
CA MET A 308 10.85 -21.96 -7.81
C MET A 308 11.16 -22.23 -9.28
N LYS A 309 11.62 -23.42 -9.66
CA LYS A 309 11.84 -23.79 -11.08
C LYS A 309 10.56 -23.75 -11.92
N SER A 310 9.41 -23.92 -11.31
CA SER A 310 8.12 -23.89 -11.99
C SER A 310 7.52 -22.49 -12.13
N ILE A 311 8.11 -21.47 -11.49
CA ILE A 311 7.64 -20.07 -11.57
C ILE A 311 7.98 -19.50 -12.95
N LYS A 312 6.96 -19.02 -13.64
CA LYS A 312 7.09 -18.40 -14.97
C LYS A 312 7.16 -16.90 -14.83
N VAL A 313 8.32 -16.35 -15.09
CA VAL A 313 8.51 -14.90 -15.25
C VAL A 313 8.19 -14.50 -16.69
N GLY A 314 7.42 -13.43 -16.89
CA GLY A 314 7.04 -13.02 -18.24
C GLY A 314 6.20 -11.74 -18.28
N HIS A 315 5.73 -11.42 -19.48
CA HIS A 315 4.88 -10.25 -19.72
C HIS A 315 3.61 -10.31 -18.86
N ALA A 316 3.28 -9.23 -18.17
CA ALA A 316 2.19 -9.15 -17.20
C ALA A 316 0.81 -9.54 -17.74
N LEU A 317 0.55 -9.22 -19.01
CA LEU A 317 -0.72 -9.54 -19.68
C LEU A 317 -0.74 -10.94 -20.31
N LYS A 318 0.39 -11.66 -20.35
CA LYS A 318 0.47 -13.00 -20.98
C LYS A 318 -0.13 -14.05 -20.03
N SER A 319 -1.09 -14.81 -20.55
CA SER A 319 -1.68 -15.93 -19.77
C SER A 319 -0.62 -16.94 -19.36
N GLY A 320 -0.69 -17.38 -18.13
CA GLY A 320 0.24 -18.35 -17.54
C GLY A 320 1.54 -17.74 -17.01
N THR A 321 1.69 -16.41 -17.01
CA THR A 321 2.73 -15.71 -16.25
C THR A 321 2.38 -15.74 -14.75
N ASP A 322 3.32 -16.17 -13.92
CA ASP A 322 3.18 -16.18 -12.45
C ASP A 322 3.72 -14.88 -11.83
N ILE A 323 4.79 -14.33 -12.40
CA ILE A 323 5.48 -13.12 -11.93
C ILE A 323 5.80 -12.22 -13.13
N GLY A 324 5.39 -10.97 -13.05
CA GLY A 324 5.72 -9.94 -14.04
C GLY A 324 7.12 -9.32 -13.83
N PRO A 325 7.44 -8.23 -14.55
CA PRO A 325 8.67 -7.46 -14.35
C PRO A 325 8.66 -6.70 -13.03
N VAL A 326 9.81 -6.18 -12.62
CA VAL A 326 9.87 -5.09 -11.63
C VAL A 326 9.45 -3.78 -12.31
N VAL A 327 8.98 -2.81 -11.52
CA VAL A 327 8.29 -1.62 -12.03
C VAL A 327 9.17 -0.67 -12.85
N SER A 328 10.48 -0.66 -12.64
CA SER A 328 11.39 0.31 -13.27
C SER A 328 12.84 -0.15 -13.28
N GLN A 329 13.66 0.51 -14.12
CA GLN A 329 15.11 0.28 -14.14
C GLN A 329 15.75 0.54 -12.76
N ALA A 330 15.33 1.58 -12.05
CA ALA A 330 15.88 1.90 -10.74
C ALA A 330 15.60 0.78 -9.71
N GLN A 331 14.42 0.15 -9.77
CA GLN A 331 14.10 -1.00 -8.92
C GLN A 331 14.92 -2.23 -9.33
N LEU A 332 15.07 -2.47 -10.63
CA LEU A 332 15.92 -3.57 -11.14
C LEU A 332 17.36 -3.44 -10.67
N ASP A 333 17.93 -2.23 -10.78
CA ASP A 333 19.31 -1.95 -10.34
C ASP A 333 19.47 -2.16 -8.82
N GLN A 334 18.44 -1.76 -8.04
CA GLN A 334 18.42 -2.01 -6.59
C GLN A 334 18.41 -3.50 -6.28
N ASP A 335 17.56 -4.27 -6.93
CA ASP A 335 17.43 -5.70 -6.69
C ASP A 335 18.74 -6.45 -7.04
N LEU A 336 19.34 -6.15 -8.19
CA LEU A 336 20.63 -6.71 -8.59
C LEU A 336 21.73 -6.35 -7.60
N LYS A 337 21.77 -5.10 -7.13
CA LYS A 337 22.71 -4.68 -6.09
C LYS A 337 22.55 -5.48 -4.79
N TYR A 338 21.33 -5.79 -4.35
CA TYR A 338 21.13 -6.62 -3.15
C TYR A 338 21.46 -8.09 -3.38
N ILE A 339 21.33 -8.60 -4.61
CA ILE A 339 21.80 -9.93 -4.98
C ILE A 339 23.34 -9.99 -4.83
N ASP A 340 24.05 -9.00 -5.35
CA ASP A 340 25.51 -8.90 -5.19
C ASP A 340 25.96 -8.76 -3.74
N ILE A 341 25.23 -7.96 -2.94
CA ILE A 341 25.46 -7.80 -1.50
C ILE A 341 25.29 -9.15 -0.79
N GLY A 342 24.20 -9.88 -1.05
CA GLY A 342 23.97 -11.19 -0.42
C GLY A 342 25.10 -12.17 -0.68
N GLN A 343 25.59 -12.26 -1.91
CA GLN A 343 26.72 -13.10 -2.28
C GLN A 343 28.02 -12.64 -1.61
N SER A 344 28.27 -11.33 -1.61
CA SER A 344 29.53 -10.77 -1.03
C SER A 344 29.58 -10.90 0.49
N GLU A 345 28.43 -10.92 1.17
CA GLU A 345 28.31 -11.17 2.61
C GLU A 345 28.37 -12.65 2.97
N GLY A 346 28.44 -13.56 1.96
CA GLY A 346 28.62 -15.00 2.16
C GLY A 346 27.35 -15.82 2.17
N ALA A 347 26.18 -15.25 1.88
CA ALA A 347 24.95 -16.02 1.72
C ALA A 347 25.04 -16.89 0.46
N ARG A 348 24.59 -18.14 0.57
CA ARG A 348 24.61 -19.09 -0.55
C ARG A 348 23.41 -18.88 -1.48
N LEU A 349 23.70 -18.45 -2.72
CA LEU A 349 22.67 -18.37 -3.77
C LEU A 349 22.16 -19.77 -4.11
N VAL A 350 20.84 -20.00 -3.94
CA VAL A 350 20.18 -21.29 -4.16
C VAL A 350 19.45 -21.31 -5.52
N SER A 351 18.80 -20.19 -5.88
CA SER A 351 18.04 -20.09 -7.12
C SER A 351 17.98 -18.63 -7.56
N GLY A 352 17.80 -18.37 -8.85
CA GLY A 352 17.71 -17.02 -9.43
C GLY A 352 19.06 -16.33 -9.56
N GLY A 353 19.11 -15.06 -9.20
CA GLY A 353 20.34 -14.24 -9.16
C GLY A 353 20.62 -13.44 -10.42
N GLY A 354 19.70 -13.37 -11.40
CA GLY A 354 19.97 -12.67 -12.65
C GLY A 354 18.72 -12.32 -13.44
N LEU A 355 18.95 -11.66 -14.56
CA LEU A 355 17.91 -11.26 -15.50
C LEU A 355 17.28 -12.47 -16.19
N VAL A 356 16.02 -12.33 -16.61
CA VAL A 356 15.33 -13.30 -17.45
C VAL A 356 15.08 -12.70 -18.81
N THR A 357 15.45 -13.45 -19.88
CA THR A 357 15.12 -13.06 -21.25
C THR A 357 13.68 -13.49 -21.58
N CYS A 358 12.84 -12.54 -21.94
CA CYS A 358 11.46 -12.75 -22.37
C CYS A 358 11.27 -12.33 -23.84
N ASP A 359 10.03 -12.50 -24.34
CA ASP A 359 9.70 -12.17 -25.75
C ASP A 359 9.77 -10.65 -26.03
N THR A 360 9.60 -9.83 -25.01
CA THR A 360 9.67 -8.35 -25.07
C THR A 360 10.80 -7.82 -24.20
N GLU A 361 11.33 -6.67 -24.55
CA GLU A 361 12.28 -5.94 -23.70
C GLU A 361 11.55 -5.33 -22.50
N GLY A 362 11.93 -5.74 -21.29
CA GLY A 362 11.33 -5.33 -20.03
C GLY A 362 12.23 -5.59 -18.84
N TYR A 363 11.79 -5.21 -17.65
CA TYR A 363 12.58 -5.30 -16.41
C TYR A 363 12.40 -6.65 -15.71
N TYR A 364 12.74 -7.76 -16.37
CA TYR A 364 12.52 -9.11 -15.90
C TYR A 364 13.67 -9.65 -15.04
N LEU A 365 13.37 -9.96 -13.78
CA LEU A 365 14.31 -10.52 -12.82
C LEU A 365 13.83 -11.89 -12.36
N ALA A 366 14.75 -12.86 -12.29
CA ALA A 366 14.45 -14.18 -11.74
C ALA A 366 14.18 -14.08 -10.23
N PRO A 367 13.14 -14.74 -9.69
CA PRO A 367 12.95 -14.86 -8.25
C PRO A 367 14.19 -15.48 -7.63
N THR A 368 14.74 -14.82 -6.61
CA THR A 368 16.06 -15.13 -6.06
C THR A 368 15.94 -15.59 -4.62
N LEU A 369 16.54 -16.75 -4.32
CA LEU A 369 16.58 -17.32 -2.98
C LEU A 369 18.02 -17.50 -2.51
N PHE A 370 18.32 -16.94 -1.34
CA PHE A 370 19.54 -17.21 -0.60
C PHE A 370 19.27 -18.18 0.55
N ALA A 371 20.24 -19.04 0.86
CA ALA A 371 20.29 -19.85 2.08
C ALA A 371 21.57 -19.56 2.86
N ASP A 372 21.68 -20.15 4.03
CA ASP A 372 22.82 -19.98 4.93
C ASP A 372 23.10 -18.51 5.24
N SER A 373 22.02 -17.71 5.30
CA SER A 373 22.07 -16.30 5.64
C SER A 373 22.11 -16.10 7.16
N GLU A 374 22.81 -15.06 7.59
CA GLU A 374 22.88 -14.67 8.99
C GLU A 374 22.00 -13.46 9.30
N ALA A 375 21.62 -13.31 10.58
CA ALA A 375 20.77 -12.21 11.03
C ALA A 375 21.37 -10.81 10.80
N ALA A 376 22.71 -10.71 10.78
CA ALA A 376 23.43 -9.44 10.61
C ALA A 376 23.56 -9.00 9.15
N MET A 377 23.38 -9.91 8.19
CA MET A 377 23.49 -9.59 6.76
C MET A 377 22.47 -8.53 6.33
N ARG A 378 22.86 -7.67 5.42
CA ARG A 378 21.99 -6.60 4.91
C ARG A 378 20.73 -7.15 4.24
N ILE A 379 20.83 -8.28 3.53
CA ILE A 379 19.68 -8.96 2.94
C ILE A 379 18.69 -9.49 4.00
N SER A 380 19.12 -9.65 5.26
CA SER A 380 18.27 -10.02 6.41
C SER A 380 17.68 -8.82 7.15
N ARG A 381 18.23 -7.62 6.97
CA ARG A 381 17.89 -6.40 7.73
C ARG A 381 17.17 -5.35 6.90
N GLU A 382 17.60 -5.14 5.66
CA GLU A 382 17.15 -4.04 4.81
C GLU A 382 16.01 -4.45 3.89
N GLU A 383 15.11 -3.54 3.58
CA GLU A 383 14.02 -3.74 2.63
C GLU A 383 14.54 -3.68 1.20
N ILE A 384 14.38 -4.77 0.44
CA ILE A 384 14.81 -4.88 -0.97
C ILE A 384 13.70 -4.41 -1.91
N PHE A 385 12.47 -4.82 -1.62
CA PHE A 385 11.24 -4.51 -2.35
C PHE A 385 11.16 -5.12 -3.76
N GLY A 386 11.80 -6.28 -3.93
CA GLY A 386 11.84 -7.05 -5.17
C GLY A 386 11.78 -8.56 -4.90
N PRO A 387 11.88 -9.40 -5.93
CA PRO A 387 11.71 -10.85 -5.79
C PRO A 387 12.96 -11.54 -5.22
N VAL A 388 13.45 -11.05 -4.08
CA VAL A 388 14.67 -11.56 -3.41
C VAL A 388 14.32 -11.92 -1.97
N ALA A 389 14.53 -13.20 -1.61
CA ALA A 389 14.31 -13.71 -0.27
C ALA A 389 15.53 -14.47 0.25
N ASN A 390 15.65 -14.53 1.57
CA ASN A 390 16.73 -15.27 2.24
C ASN A 390 16.20 -16.18 3.34
N VAL A 391 16.87 -17.32 3.53
CA VAL A 391 16.58 -18.32 4.56
C VAL A 391 17.63 -18.23 5.66
N VAL A 392 17.14 -18.12 6.90
CA VAL A 392 17.99 -18.13 8.10
C VAL A 392 17.62 -19.35 8.95
N ARG A 393 18.61 -20.16 9.29
CA ARG A 393 18.44 -21.34 10.16
C ARG A 393 18.44 -20.90 11.62
N VAL A 394 17.52 -21.44 12.41
CA VAL A 394 17.44 -21.24 13.88
C VAL A 394 17.27 -22.57 14.59
N ALA A 395 17.62 -22.62 15.89
CA ALA A 395 17.58 -23.85 16.65
C ALA A 395 16.16 -24.36 16.92
N ASP A 396 15.26 -23.45 17.32
CA ASP A 396 13.92 -23.77 17.82
C ASP A 396 12.95 -22.61 17.65
N TYR A 397 11.72 -22.77 18.15
CA TYR A 397 10.68 -21.75 18.10
C TYR A 397 11.04 -20.47 18.85
N GLU A 398 11.67 -20.57 19.99
CA GLU A 398 12.05 -19.42 20.84
C GLU A 398 13.07 -18.54 20.09
N ALA A 399 14.08 -19.18 19.48
CA ALA A 399 15.04 -18.47 18.62
C ALA A 399 14.37 -17.87 17.37
N ALA A 400 13.40 -18.58 16.76
CA ALA A 400 12.65 -18.08 15.61
C ALA A 400 11.84 -16.83 15.96
N LEU A 401 11.14 -16.84 17.09
CA LEU A 401 10.35 -15.69 17.56
C LEU A 401 11.25 -14.50 17.92
N ALA A 402 12.36 -14.74 18.60
CA ALA A 402 13.34 -13.71 18.94
C ALA A 402 13.88 -13.05 17.67
N MET A 403 14.30 -13.84 16.68
CA MET A 403 14.78 -13.34 15.39
C MET A 403 13.68 -12.61 14.59
N ALA A 404 12.46 -13.11 14.59
CA ALA A 404 11.34 -12.46 13.91
C ALA A 404 11.09 -11.03 14.46
N ASN A 405 11.27 -10.85 15.76
CA ASN A 405 11.11 -9.58 16.45
C ASN A 405 12.35 -8.67 16.37
N ASP A 406 13.54 -9.22 16.05
CA ASP A 406 14.78 -8.46 15.93
C ASP A 406 14.87 -7.74 14.58
N THR A 407 14.11 -6.69 14.48
CA THR A 407 14.06 -5.77 13.33
C THR A 407 13.49 -4.42 13.78
N GLU A 408 13.87 -3.35 13.09
CA GLU A 408 13.23 -2.03 13.27
C GLU A 408 11.80 -1.96 12.71
N PHE A 409 11.40 -2.95 11.92
CA PHE A 409 10.11 -3.04 11.26
C PHE A 409 9.11 -3.90 12.05
N GLY A 410 7.84 -3.81 11.65
CA GLY A 410 6.78 -4.60 12.27
C GLY A 410 5.44 -4.51 11.53
N LEU A 411 5.47 -4.58 10.16
CA LEU A 411 4.23 -4.48 9.39
C LEU A 411 3.44 -5.79 9.47
N SER A 412 3.99 -6.88 8.94
CA SER A 412 3.37 -8.20 8.99
C SER A 412 4.37 -9.26 9.45
N ALA A 413 3.85 -10.42 9.90
CA ALA A 413 4.65 -11.59 10.24
C ALA A 413 3.81 -12.86 10.05
N GLY A 414 4.44 -13.93 9.58
CA GLY A 414 3.81 -15.22 9.38
C GLY A 414 4.47 -16.36 10.15
N ILE A 415 3.70 -17.41 10.42
CA ILE A 415 4.19 -18.67 10.96
C ILE A 415 3.51 -19.87 10.27
N ALA A 416 4.27 -20.87 9.90
CA ALA A 416 3.81 -22.17 9.48
C ALA A 416 4.04 -23.20 10.59
N THR A 417 2.97 -23.79 11.14
CA THR A 417 3.00 -24.76 12.24
C THR A 417 1.68 -25.50 12.33
N THR A 418 1.71 -26.76 12.75
CA THR A 418 0.50 -27.51 13.13
C THR A 418 0.17 -27.39 14.62
N SER A 419 1.04 -26.80 15.41
CA SER A 419 0.87 -26.61 16.86
C SER A 419 0.00 -25.41 17.20
N LEU A 420 -1.18 -25.63 17.75
CA LEU A 420 -2.03 -24.57 18.31
C LEU A 420 -1.33 -23.78 19.43
N LYS A 421 -0.42 -24.43 20.17
CA LYS A 421 0.39 -23.77 21.21
C LYS A 421 1.27 -22.69 20.60
N TYR A 422 2.06 -23.03 19.59
CA TYR A 422 2.95 -22.09 18.92
C TYR A 422 2.17 -21.02 18.15
N ALA A 423 1.12 -21.39 17.44
CA ALA A 423 0.26 -20.45 16.74
C ALA A 423 -0.33 -19.36 17.68
N ASN A 424 -0.87 -19.77 18.83
CA ASN A 424 -1.45 -18.84 19.80
C ASN A 424 -0.37 -18.01 20.52
N HIS A 425 0.77 -18.59 20.82
CA HIS A 425 1.88 -17.89 21.43
C HIS A 425 2.45 -16.85 20.46
N PHE A 426 2.67 -17.20 19.20
CA PHE A 426 3.16 -16.31 18.15
C PHE A 426 2.24 -15.08 17.96
N LYS A 427 0.92 -15.28 17.86
CA LYS A 427 -0.04 -14.17 17.74
C LYS A 427 0.06 -13.14 18.87
N ARG A 428 0.42 -13.56 20.08
CA ARG A 428 0.53 -12.67 21.25
C ARG A 428 1.88 -11.98 21.34
N HIS A 429 2.96 -12.66 20.92
CA HIS A 429 4.34 -12.24 21.23
C HIS A 429 5.08 -11.66 20.02
N THR A 430 4.58 -11.86 18.80
CA THR A 430 5.15 -11.17 17.63
C THR A 430 4.86 -9.67 17.68
N GLN A 431 5.86 -8.89 17.30
CA GLN A 431 5.81 -7.42 17.32
C GLN A 431 5.39 -6.82 15.97
N ALA A 432 4.58 -7.53 15.21
CA ALA A 432 3.98 -7.05 13.97
C ALA A 432 2.55 -6.55 14.20
N GLY A 433 2.07 -5.69 13.29
CA GLY A 433 0.70 -5.21 13.32
C GLY A 433 -0.30 -6.20 12.74
N MET A 434 0.14 -7.01 11.76
CA MET A 434 -0.64 -8.05 11.11
C MET A 434 0.05 -9.41 11.25
N VAL A 435 -0.70 -10.45 11.61
CA VAL A 435 -0.14 -11.77 11.93
C VAL A 435 -0.92 -12.85 11.18
N MET A 436 -0.20 -13.68 10.44
CA MET A 436 -0.72 -14.77 9.64
C MET A 436 -0.25 -16.12 10.21
N VAL A 437 -1.16 -17.06 10.37
CA VAL A 437 -0.87 -18.44 10.75
C VAL A 437 -1.29 -19.35 9.62
N ASN A 438 -0.33 -20.09 9.04
CA ASN A 438 -0.55 -21.00 7.90
C ASN A 438 -1.19 -20.30 6.67
N LEU A 439 -0.91 -19.03 6.51
CA LEU A 439 -1.38 -18.18 5.40
C LEU A 439 -0.22 -17.33 4.87
N PRO A 440 -0.26 -16.93 3.59
CA PRO A 440 0.68 -15.93 3.07
C PRO A 440 0.57 -14.61 3.83
N THR A 441 1.68 -13.90 3.99
CA THR A 441 1.71 -12.58 4.67
C THR A 441 1.07 -11.46 3.84
N ALA A 442 0.88 -11.68 2.56
CA ALA A 442 0.13 -10.83 1.65
C ALA A 442 -1.31 -11.34 1.52
N GLY A 443 -2.26 -10.45 1.47
CA GLY A 443 -3.68 -10.80 1.42
C GLY A 443 -4.39 -10.31 2.67
N VAL A 444 -4.70 -9.02 2.69
CA VAL A 444 -5.41 -8.38 3.80
C VAL A 444 -6.79 -7.97 3.31
N ASP A 445 -7.82 -8.28 4.07
CA ASP A 445 -9.19 -7.92 3.75
C ASP A 445 -9.39 -6.40 3.83
N TYR A 446 -10.26 -5.87 2.98
CA TYR A 446 -10.51 -4.43 2.87
C TYR A 446 -11.30 -3.82 4.03
N HIS A 447 -12.03 -4.64 4.80
CA HIS A 447 -12.92 -4.22 5.89
C HIS A 447 -12.29 -4.30 7.28
N VAL A 448 -11.05 -4.77 7.37
CA VAL A 448 -10.28 -4.86 8.62
C VAL A 448 -9.13 -3.85 8.64
N PRO A 449 -8.61 -3.47 9.83
CA PRO A 449 -7.55 -2.49 9.92
C PRO A 449 -6.25 -3.01 9.31
N PHE A 450 -5.57 -2.13 8.57
CA PHE A 450 -4.24 -2.32 8.03
C PHE A 450 -3.24 -1.45 8.78
N GLY A 451 -2.05 -1.95 9.04
CA GLY A 451 -0.93 -1.19 9.57
C GLY A 451 -0.02 -2.00 10.49
N GLY A 452 1.16 -1.47 10.71
CA GLY A 452 2.25 -2.10 11.43
C GLY A 452 2.48 -1.54 12.84
N ARG A 453 3.67 -1.84 13.33
CA ARG A 453 4.28 -1.34 14.57
C ARG A 453 5.69 -0.86 14.26
N LYS A 454 6.40 -0.35 15.24
CA LYS A 454 7.79 0.09 15.13
C LYS A 454 7.96 1.11 13.98
N GLY A 455 8.99 0.94 13.15
CA GLY A 455 9.28 1.82 12.01
C GLY A 455 8.38 1.62 10.78
N SER A 456 7.48 0.63 10.78
CA SER A 456 6.61 0.37 9.63
C SER A 456 5.36 1.26 9.57
N SER A 457 4.87 1.76 10.70
CA SER A 457 3.68 2.61 10.72
C SER A 457 3.73 3.64 11.83
N TYR A 458 3.10 4.79 11.59
CA TYR A 458 2.92 5.83 12.60
C TYR A 458 1.52 6.46 12.47
N GLY A 459 0.87 6.68 13.61
CA GLY A 459 -0.49 7.21 13.68
C GLY A 459 -1.55 6.12 13.63
N SER A 460 -2.75 6.49 13.19
CA SER A 460 -3.94 5.62 13.17
C SER A 460 -3.83 4.53 12.10
N ARG A 461 -4.57 3.43 12.26
CA ARG A 461 -4.64 2.36 11.27
C ARG A 461 -5.39 2.81 10.02
N GLU A 462 -5.01 2.24 8.88
CA GLU A 462 -5.76 2.37 7.63
C GLU A 462 -6.82 1.27 7.50
N GLN A 463 -7.74 1.44 6.60
CA GLN A 463 -8.81 0.52 6.24
C GLN A 463 -9.78 0.16 7.40
N GLY A 464 -10.86 -0.50 7.03
CA GLY A 464 -11.92 -0.83 7.96
C GLY A 464 -12.43 0.40 8.70
N ARG A 465 -13.28 0.21 9.68
CA ARG A 465 -13.82 1.31 10.48
C ARG A 465 -12.76 2.06 11.30
N TYR A 466 -11.57 1.48 11.49
CA TYR A 466 -10.48 2.11 12.23
C TYR A 466 -9.88 3.32 11.50
N ALA A 467 -10.07 3.43 10.17
CA ALA A 467 -9.66 4.60 9.41
C ALA A 467 -10.30 5.90 9.91
N GLN A 468 -11.50 5.83 10.53
CA GLN A 468 -12.16 6.99 11.14
C GLN A 468 -11.27 7.75 12.13
N GLU A 469 -10.33 7.08 12.80
CA GLU A 469 -9.46 7.71 13.80
C GLU A 469 -8.51 8.75 13.18
N PHE A 470 -8.12 8.56 11.93
CA PHE A 470 -7.34 9.56 11.22
C PHE A 470 -8.22 10.66 10.63
N TYR A 471 -9.32 10.30 9.98
CA TYR A 471 -10.13 11.21 9.19
C TYR A 471 -11.15 12.01 9.99
N THR A 472 -11.24 11.80 11.32
CA THR A 472 -12.15 12.56 12.19
C THR A 472 -11.45 13.14 13.41
N VAL A 473 -12.08 14.18 13.99
CA VAL A 473 -11.74 14.70 15.32
C VAL A 473 -12.92 14.53 16.25
N VAL A 474 -12.65 14.35 17.54
CA VAL A 474 -13.68 14.17 18.57
C VAL A 474 -14.00 15.52 19.20
N LYS A 475 -15.31 15.84 19.30
CA LYS A 475 -15.82 16.99 20.04
C LYS A 475 -16.70 16.51 21.18
N THR A 476 -16.50 17.07 22.37
CA THR A 476 -17.35 16.84 23.54
C THR A 476 -18.18 18.08 23.83
N SER A 477 -19.49 17.96 23.83
CA SER A 477 -20.45 19.04 24.11
C SER A 477 -21.19 18.79 25.42
N TYR A 478 -21.26 19.81 26.26
CA TYR A 478 -22.00 19.78 27.51
C TYR A 478 -23.25 20.64 27.35
N ILE A 479 -24.43 20.09 27.64
CA ILE A 479 -25.73 20.75 27.51
C ILE A 479 -26.35 20.81 28.89
N GLY A 480 -26.45 22.01 29.45
CA GLY A 480 -27.18 22.28 30.69
C GLY A 480 -28.68 22.54 30.41
N SER A 481 -29.53 22.11 31.33
CA SER A 481 -30.96 22.39 31.30
C SER A 481 -31.29 23.79 31.85
#